data_e611815fd78e98370f005986b703410a
#
_entry.id   e611815fd78e98370f005986b703410a
#
_cell.length_a   1.000
_cell.length_b   1.000
_cell.length_c   1.000
_cell.angle_alpha   90.00
_cell.angle_beta   90.00
_cell.angle_gamma   90.00
#
_symmetry.space_group_name_H-M   'P 1'
#
loop_
_entity.id
_entity.type
_entity.pdbx_description
1 polymer ?
#
loop_
_entity_poly.entity_id
_entity_poly.type
_entity_poly.pdbx_seq_one_letter_code
_entity_poly.pdbx_strand_id
1 'polypeptide(L)'
;MLNKILIGLVAAAVIAIGGGSLIHPFGAAETPGSHETILREAQIEPETLALFERACQNCHSERTEWPWYSHVAPMSWLIARDVQQARSHMNLSRWQEYPSDERLGLLSEIGSAVRNREMPKQRYLLLHPEARLTDQERQQIYEWTRTERSRLRMSQPGLTPLQLTGKLVR
;
A
#
# COMPACT_ATOMS: atom_id res chain seq x y z
N MET A 1 -14.13 47.15 10.30
CA MET A 1 -14.11 46.04 11.26
C MET A 1 -13.96 44.68 10.59
N LEU A 2 -14.72 44.38 9.55
CA LEU A 2 -14.68 43.09 8.84
C LEU A 2 -13.27 42.69 8.34
N ASN A 3 -12.52 43.63 7.72
CA ASN A 3 -11.17 43.34 7.22
C ASN A 3 -10.17 42.97 8.34
N LYS A 4 -10.29 43.58 9.54
CA LYS A 4 -9.40 43.22 10.65
C LYS A 4 -9.70 41.83 11.20
N ILE A 5 -10.97 41.44 11.23
CA ILE A 5 -11.41 40.09 11.63
C ILE A 5 -10.91 39.07 10.62
N LEU A 6 -11.07 39.33 9.32
CA LEU A 6 -10.60 38.43 8.25
C LEU A 6 -9.07 38.26 8.31
N ILE A 7 -8.32 39.33 8.45
CA ILE A 7 -6.84 39.27 8.62
C ILE A 7 -6.46 38.43 9.83
N GLY A 8 -7.15 38.63 10.96
CA GLY A 8 -6.91 37.86 12.20
C GLY A 8 -7.16 36.34 11.98
N LEU A 9 -8.26 35.99 11.31
CA LEU A 9 -8.58 34.59 11.02
C LEU A 9 -7.54 33.96 10.08
N VAL A 10 -7.12 34.67 9.04
CA VAL A 10 -6.08 34.17 8.11
C VAL A 10 -4.76 33.97 8.85
N ALA A 11 -4.34 34.94 9.69
CA ALA A 11 -3.11 34.83 10.47
C ALA A 11 -3.17 33.63 11.44
N ALA A 12 -4.30 33.43 12.12
CA ALA A 12 -4.50 32.28 13.01
C ALA A 12 -4.44 30.96 12.25
N ALA A 13 -5.05 30.88 11.06
CA ALA A 13 -5.01 29.68 10.21
C ALA A 13 -3.58 29.37 9.74
N VAL A 14 -2.82 30.37 9.32
CA VAL A 14 -1.40 30.22 8.91
C VAL A 14 -0.54 29.72 10.08
N ILE A 15 -0.73 30.28 11.26
CA ILE A 15 0.00 29.84 12.46
C ILE A 15 -0.39 28.40 12.83
N ALA A 16 -1.67 28.04 12.77
CA ALA A 16 -2.15 26.70 13.07
C ALA A 16 -1.60 25.65 12.08
N ILE A 17 -1.60 25.96 10.78
CA ILE A 17 -1.06 25.10 9.74
C ILE A 17 0.46 24.98 9.89
N GLY A 18 1.18 26.09 10.06
CA GLY A 18 2.62 26.09 10.25
C GLY A 18 3.05 25.35 11.52
N GLY A 19 2.42 25.64 12.66
CA GLY A 19 2.68 24.92 13.91
C GLY A 19 2.31 23.45 13.84
N GLY A 20 1.18 23.13 13.23
CA GLY A 20 0.75 21.73 13.01
C GLY A 20 1.69 20.94 12.13
N SER A 21 2.32 21.58 11.15
CA SER A 21 3.29 20.92 10.26
C SER A 21 4.60 20.54 10.95
N LEU A 22 4.91 21.12 12.11
CA LEU A 22 6.06 20.74 12.94
C LEU A 22 5.78 19.53 13.83
N ILE A 23 4.52 19.14 13.98
CA ILE A 23 4.10 18.01 14.82
C ILE A 23 3.87 16.79 13.91
N HIS A 24 4.53 15.68 14.24
CA HIS A 24 4.47 14.44 13.44
C HIS A 24 3.93 13.28 14.30
N PRO A 25 2.63 13.25 14.62
CA PRO A 25 2.04 12.27 15.54
C PRO A 25 2.09 10.83 15.01
N PHE A 26 2.28 10.65 13.70
CA PHE A 26 2.38 9.35 13.02
C PHE A 26 3.76 9.12 12.38
N GLY A 27 4.78 9.86 12.83
CA GLY A 27 6.11 9.87 12.21
C GLY A 27 6.25 10.94 11.13
N ALA A 28 7.48 11.37 10.89
CA ALA A 28 7.82 12.27 9.79
C ALA A 28 7.85 11.50 8.47
N ALA A 29 7.73 12.22 7.36
CA ALA A 29 8.05 11.68 6.04
C ALA A 29 9.52 11.22 6.05
N GLU A 30 9.73 9.92 6.03
CA GLU A 30 11.06 9.33 6.08
C GLU A 30 11.72 9.42 4.71
N THR A 31 13.06 9.58 4.73
CA THR A 31 13.84 9.40 3.50
C THR A 31 13.55 7.99 2.97
N PRO A 32 13.39 7.78 1.65
CA PRO A 32 13.16 6.47 1.09
C PRO A 32 14.17 5.47 1.65
N GLY A 33 13.69 4.44 2.32
CA GLY A 33 14.50 3.30 2.72
C GLY A 33 15.07 2.60 1.49
N SER A 34 15.81 1.53 1.70
CA SER A 34 16.58 0.78 0.69
C SER A 34 16.02 0.86 -0.73
N HIS A 35 16.89 0.99 -1.73
CA HIS A 35 16.56 0.88 -3.17
C HIS A 35 16.18 -0.56 -3.59
N GLU A 36 15.88 -1.43 -2.63
CA GLU A 36 15.56 -2.82 -2.91
C GLU A 36 14.21 -2.94 -3.60
N THR A 37 14.14 -3.83 -4.59
CA THR A 37 12.93 -4.15 -5.32
C THR A 37 11.87 -4.70 -4.37
N ILE A 38 10.63 -4.24 -4.50
CA ILE A 38 9.49 -4.80 -3.75
C ILE A 38 9.20 -6.23 -4.21
N LEU A 39 8.49 -7.02 -3.38
CA LEU A 39 8.10 -8.41 -3.67
C LEU A 39 9.29 -9.34 -4.00
N ARG A 40 10.44 -9.13 -3.36
CA ARG A 40 11.58 -10.04 -3.52
C ARG A 40 11.17 -11.49 -3.23
N GLU A 41 11.72 -12.42 -4.00
CA GLU A 41 11.42 -13.86 -3.97
C GLU A 41 10.02 -14.25 -4.47
N ALA A 42 9.15 -13.31 -4.80
CA ALA A 42 7.95 -13.63 -5.54
C ALA A 42 8.28 -13.87 -7.01
N GLN A 43 7.62 -14.86 -7.63
CA GLN A 43 7.68 -14.99 -9.08
C GLN A 43 6.64 -14.06 -9.70
N ILE A 44 7.12 -12.93 -10.22
CA ILE A 44 6.28 -11.88 -10.76
C ILE A 44 6.86 -11.38 -12.10
N GLU A 45 5.99 -11.28 -13.10
CA GLU A 45 6.38 -10.72 -14.39
C GLU A 45 6.61 -9.21 -14.28
N PRO A 46 7.58 -8.64 -15.04
CA PRO A 46 7.92 -7.22 -14.96
C PRO A 46 6.73 -6.28 -15.12
N GLU A 47 5.80 -6.61 -16.02
CA GLU A 47 4.60 -5.82 -16.28
C GLU A 47 3.66 -5.81 -15.06
N THR A 48 3.53 -6.93 -14.36
CA THR A 48 2.73 -7.02 -13.13
C THR A 48 3.42 -6.30 -11.98
N LEU A 49 4.76 -6.43 -11.87
CA LEU A 49 5.55 -5.70 -10.87
C LEU A 49 5.38 -4.18 -11.03
N ALA A 50 5.42 -3.68 -12.27
CA ALA A 50 5.21 -2.27 -12.57
C ALA A 50 3.83 -1.75 -12.09
N LEU A 51 2.79 -2.60 -12.09
CA LEU A 51 1.48 -2.24 -11.52
C LEU A 51 1.57 -2.05 -10.01
N PHE A 52 2.30 -2.90 -9.31
CA PHE A 52 2.54 -2.75 -7.86
C PHE A 52 3.36 -1.51 -7.55
N GLU A 53 4.41 -1.23 -8.33
CA GLU A 53 5.23 -0.03 -8.19
C GLU A 53 4.42 1.25 -8.38
N ARG A 54 3.54 1.28 -9.38
CA ARG A 54 2.69 2.43 -9.68
C ARG A 54 1.54 2.62 -8.68
N ALA A 55 0.90 1.54 -8.23
CA ALA A 55 -0.39 1.61 -7.54
C ALA A 55 -0.34 1.27 -6.04
N CYS A 56 0.72 0.59 -5.56
CA CYS A 56 0.75 0.03 -4.21
C CYS A 56 1.95 0.50 -3.39
N GLN A 57 3.13 0.67 -4.01
CA GLN A 57 4.39 0.85 -3.29
C GLN A 57 4.40 2.08 -2.39
N ASN A 58 3.77 3.20 -2.78
CA ASN A 58 3.80 4.43 -1.98
C ASN A 58 3.21 4.26 -0.57
N CYS A 59 2.22 3.38 -0.41
CA CYS A 59 1.66 3.09 0.91
C CYS A 59 2.24 1.82 1.54
N HIS A 60 2.50 0.78 0.73
CA HIS A 60 2.84 -0.56 1.19
C HIS A 60 4.34 -0.91 1.07
N SER A 61 5.25 0.06 0.94
CA SER A 61 6.68 -0.21 0.88
C SER A 61 7.50 0.87 1.59
N GLU A 62 8.80 0.62 1.74
CA GLU A 62 9.76 1.61 2.24
C GLU A 62 10.22 2.59 1.14
N ARG A 63 9.64 2.49 -0.06
CA ARG A 63 9.93 3.33 -1.22
C ARG A 63 8.87 4.40 -1.46
N THR A 64 8.28 4.97 -0.40
CA THR A 64 7.29 6.04 -0.50
C THR A 64 7.90 7.28 -1.12
N GLU A 65 7.31 7.78 -2.18
CA GLU A 65 7.57 9.10 -2.71
C GLU A 65 6.68 10.11 -1.98
N TRP A 66 7.32 11.04 -1.25
CA TRP A 66 6.63 12.01 -0.43
C TRP A 66 6.37 13.30 -1.22
N PRO A 67 5.15 13.59 -1.68
CA PRO A 67 4.84 14.83 -2.39
C PRO A 67 4.89 16.03 -1.42
N TRP A 68 5.03 17.25 -1.95
CA TRP A 68 5.17 18.46 -1.12
C TRP A 68 4.05 18.64 -0.09
N TYR A 69 2.82 18.26 -0.41
CA TYR A 69 1.68 18.39 0.52
C TYR A 69 1.73 17.36 1.67
N SER A 70 2.54 16.33 1.58
CA SER A 70 2.78 15.39 2.68
C SER A 70 3.60 16.00 3.83
N HIS A 71 4.11 17.22 3.66
CA HIS A 71 4.81 17.98 4.68
C HIS A 71 3.96 19.07 5.32
N VAL A 72 2.71 19.26 4.89
CA VAL A 72 1.81 20.32 5.33
C VAL A 72 0.61 19.74 6.08
N ALA A 73 0.43 20.15 7.36
CA ALA A 73 -0.73 19.73 8.15
C ALA A 73 -2.04 20.33 7.59
N PRO A 74 -3.17 19.62 7.66
CA PRO A 74 -3.37 18.30 8.26
C PRO A 74 -3.06 17.13 7.33
N MET A 75 -2.71 17.38 6.05
CA MET A 75 -2.46 16.33 5.06
C MET A 75 -1.27 15.44 5.45
N SER A 76 -0.21 16.02 6.01
CA SER A 76 0.96 15.29 6.51
C SER A 76 0.55 14.18 7.51
N TRP A 77 -0.34 14.48 8.43
CA TRP A 77 -0.81 13.52 9.43
C TRP A 77 -1.65 12.39 8.81
N LEU A 78 -2.53 12.75 7.87
CA LEU A 78 -3.37 11.77 7.20
C LEU A 78 -2.53 10.79 6.38
N ILE A 79 -1.58 11.31 5.59
CA ILE A 79 -0.72 10.48 4.73
C ILE A 79 0.21 9.62 5.57
N ALA A 80 0.90 10.19 6.58
CA ALA A 80 1.79 9.44 7.46
C ALA A 80 1.04 8.30 8.17
N ARG A 81 -0.17 8.55 8.68
CA ARG A 81 -1.02 7.51 9.27
C ARG A 81 -1.38 6.42 8.26
N ASP A 82 -1.78 6.80 7.05
CA ASP A 82 -2.18 5.82 6.03
C ASP A 82 -1.00 4.93 5.62
N VAL A 83 0.20 5.51 5.44
CA VAL A 83 1.42 4.76 5.14
C VAL A 83 1.82 3.87 6.30
N GLN A 84 1.79 4.36 7.54
CA GLN A 84 2.09 3.56 8.72
C GLN A 84 1.14 2.36 8.84
N GLN A 85 -0.17 2.57 8.69
CA GLN A 85 -1.17 1.50 8.73
C GLN A 85 -0.98 0.49 7.60
N ALA A 86 -0.68 0.96 6.39
CA ALA A 86 -0.45 0.09 5.24
C ALA A 86 0.79 -0.79 5.44
N ARG A 87 1.91 -0.21 5.89
CA ARG A 87 3.16 -0.94 6.15
C ARG A 87 3.04 -1.91 7.33
N SER A 88 2.30 -1.55 8.39
CA SER A 88 2.09 -2.44 9.54
C SER A 88 1.22 -3.65 9.18
N HIS A 89 0.33 -3.51 8.21
CA HIS A 89 -0.47 -4.61 7.70
C HIS A 89 0.30 -5.46 6.69
N MET A 90 0.96 -4.82 5.73
CA MET A 90 1.75 -5.46 4.68
C MET A 90 2.83 -4.51 4.17
N ASN A 91 4.09 -4.93 4.23
CA ASN A 91 5.25 -4.20 3.70
C ASN A 91 5.88 -4.98 2.54
N LEU A 92 5.67 -4.53 1.31
CA LEU A 92 6.18 -5.17 0.10
C LEU A 92 7.71 -5.14 -0.01
N SER A 93 8.40 -4.20 0.67
CA SER A 93 9.87 -4.18 0.76
C SER A 93 10.42 -5.32 1.63
N ARG A 94 9.59 -5.86 2.52
CA ARG A 94 9.94 -6.95 3.44
C ARG A 94 9.25 -8.27 3.08
N TRP A 95 8.86 -8.43 1.83
CA TRP A 95 8.10 -9.58 1.36
C TRP A 95 8.74 -10.92 1.71
N GLN A 96 10.07 -11.01 1.58
CA GLN A 96 10.86 -12.21 1.89
C GLN A 96 10.90 -12.55 3.39
N GLU A 97 10.60 -11.60 4.28
CA GLU A 97 10.60 -11.82 5.73
C GLU A 97 9.33 -12.52 6.21
N TYR A 98 8.23 -12.47 5.42
CA TYR A 98 6.98 -13.14 5.77
C TYR A 98 7.09 -14.65 5.60
N PRO A 99 6.65 -15.47 6.58
CA PRO A 99 6.48 -16.89 6.43
C PRO A 99 5.56 -17.25 5.24
N SER A 100 5.72 -18.45 4.69
CA SER A 100 4.95 -18.87 3.50
C SER A 100 3.44 -18.88 3.72
N ASP A 101 2.97 -19.24 4.90
CA ASP A 101 1.55 -19.23 5.27
C ASP A 101 1.00 -17.80 5.36
N GLU A 102 1.76 -16.87 5.91
CA GLU A 102 1.42 -15.44 5.94
C GLU A 102 1.38 -14.86 4.53
N ARG A 103 2.40 -15.14 3.69
CA ARG A 103 2.39 -14.74 2.26
C ARG A 103 1.15 -15.25 1.53
N LEU A 104 0.68 -16.47 1.81
CA LEU A 104 -0.56 -17.02 1.22
C LEU A 104 -1.79 -16.20 1.62
N GLY A 105 -1.87 -15.75 2.88
CA GLY A 105 -2.91 -14.87 3.38
C GLY A 105 -2.89 -13.52 2.68
N LEU A 106 -1.73 -12.84 2.72
CA LEU A 106 -1.52 -11.52 2.10
C LEU A 106 -1.83 -11.53 0.59
N LEU A 107 -1.42 -12.56 -0.16
CA LEU A 107 -1.78 -12.69 -1.57
C LEU A 107 -3.29 -12.83 -1.77
N SER A 108 -3.98 -13.51 -0.86
CA SER A 108 -5.44 -13.62 -0.93
C SER A 108 -6.11 -12.26 -0.72
N GLU A 109 -5.62 -11.48 0.24
CA GLU A 109 -6.11 -10.15 0.56
C GLU A 109 -5.83 -9.16 -0.58
N ILE A 110 -4.61 -9.17 -1.16
CA ILE A 110 -4.27 -8.36 -2.33
C ILE A 110 -5.26 -8.64 -3.46
N GLY A 111 -5.44 -9.92 -3.81
CA GLY A 111 -6.35 -10.32 -4.90
C GLY A 111 -7.78 -9.88 -4.66
N SER A 112 -8.28 -10.00 -3.42
CA SER A 112 -9.62 -9.59 -3.01
C SER A 112 -9.79 -8.08 -3.07
N ALA A 113 -8.89 -7.33 -2.42
CA ALA A 113 -8.96 -5.87 -2.32
C ALA A 113 -8.87 -5.18 -3.68
N VAL A 114 -8.00 -5.69 -4.58
CA VAL A 114 -7.87 -5.15 -5.94
C VAL A 114 -9.12 -5.46 -6.77
N ARG A 115 -9.62 -6.70 -6.72
CA ARG A 115 -10.81 -7.13 -7.46
C ARG A 115 -12.05 -6.38 -7.02
N ASN A 116 -12.22 -6.14 -5.71
CA ASN A 116 -13.35 -5.42 -5.14
C ASN A 116 -13.23 -3.89 -5.26
N ARG A 117 -12.14 -3.40 -5.86
CA ARG A 117 -11.84 -1.95 -6.00
C ARG A 117 -11.68 -1.22 -4.67
N GLU A 118 -11.30 -1.94 -3.62
CA GLU A 118 -10.97 -1.37 -2.31
C GLU A 118 -9.58 -0.71 -2.31
N MET A 119 -8.67 -1.23 -3.15
CA MET A 119 -7.33 -0.72 -3.40
C MET A 119 -7.07 -0.48 -4.90
N PRO A 120 -6.37 0.61 -5.23
CA PRO A 120 -5.99 1.75 -4.37
C PRO A 120 -7.19 2.51 -3.82
N LYS A 121 -7.05 3.14 -2.64
CA LYS A 121 -8.15 3.91 -2.00
C LYS A 121 -8.59 5.07 -2.89
N GLN A 122 -9.90 5.29 -3.00
CA GLN A 122 -10.47 6.35 -3.86
C GLN A 122 -9.92 7.75 -3.53
N ARG A 123 -9.73 8.08 -2.25
CA ARG A 123 -9.15 9.36 -1.82
C ARG A 123 -7.71 9.56 -2.29
N TYR A 124 -6.92 8.47 -2.38
CA TYR A 124 -5.57 8.52 -2.93
C TYR A 124 -5.58 8.83 -4.43
N LEU A 125 -6.51 8.21 -5.18
CA LEU A 125 -6.67 8.40 -6.62
C LEU A 125 -7.13 9.80 -7.03
N LEU A 126 -7.60 10.64 -6.10
CA LEU A 126 -7.92 12.04 -6.38
C LEU A 126 -6.68 12.87 -6.69
N LEU A 127 -5.57 12.58 -6.02
CA LEU A 127 -4.29 13.29 -6.20
C LEU A 127 -3.28 12.46 -7.01
N HIS A 128 -3.56 11.17 -7.23
CA HIS A 128 -2.72 10.20 -7.93
C HIS A 128 -3.52 9.44 -9.00
N PRO A 129 -4.02 10.13 -10.04
CA PRO A 129 -4.80 9.47 -11.09
C PRO A 129 -4.01 8.41 -11.86
N GLU A 130 -2.68 8.51 -11.90
CA GLU A 130 -1.77 7.54 -12.48
C GLU A 130 -1.81 6.18 -11.78
N ALA A 131 -2.12 6.13 -10.49
CA ALA A 131 -2.25 4.90 -9.71
C ALA A 131 -3.58 4.15 -9.98
N ARG A 132 -4.46 4.71 -10.80
CA ARG A 132 -5.73 4.06 -11.16
C ARG A 132 -5.48 2.81 -11.99
N LEU A 133 -6.03 1.70 -11.52
CA LEU A 133 -5.99 0.43 -12.23
C LEU A 133 -7.22 0.29 -13.15
N THR A 134 -6.99 -0.15 -14.38
CA THR A 134 -8.04 -0.61 -15.29
C THR A 134 -8.57 -1.97 -14.84
N ASP A 135 -9.70 -2.40 -15.38
CA ASP A 135 -10.25 -3.73 -15.06
C ASP A 135 -9.33 -4.86 -15.55
N GLN A 136 -8.63 -4.66 -16.66
CA GLN A 136 -7.63 -5.61 -17.15
C GLN A 136 -6.43 -5.72 -16.20
N GLU A 137 -5.89 -4.60 -15.73
CA GLU A 137 -4.77 -4.58 -14.77
C GLU A 137 -5.17 -5.20 -13.41
N ARG A 138 -6.42 -4.97 -12.96
CA ARG A 138 -6.98 -5.63 -11.77
C ARG A 138 -7.03 -7.14 -11.93
N GLN A 139 -7.49 -7.60 -13.09
CA GLN A 139 -7.55 -9.01 -13.40
C GLN A 139 -6.14 -9.61 -13.46
N GLN A 140 -5.18 -8.93 -14.06
CA GLN A 140 -3.78 -9.34 -14.12
C GLN A 140 -3.17 -9.53 -12.72
N ILE A 141 -3.35 -8.55 -11.82
CA ILE A 141 -2.89 -8.67 -10.43
C ILE A 141 -3.59 -9.84 -9.73
N TYR A 142 -4.90 -9.98 -9.90
CA TYR A 142 -5.66 -11.08 -9.30
C TYR A 142 -5.18 -12.46 -9.77
N GLU A 143 -4.94 -12.64 -11.06
CA GLU A 143 -4.42 -13.90 -11.63
C GLU A 143 -3.02 -14.20 -11.12
N TRP A 144 -2.15 -13.18 -11.07
CA TRP A 144 -0.84 -13.34 -10.48
C TRP A 144 -0.92 -13.82 -9.02
N THR A 145 -1.77 -13.21 -8.19
CA THR A 145 -1.90 -13.64 -6.78
C THR A 145 -2.34 -15.11 -6.66
N ARG A 146 -3.18 -15.59 -7.57
CA ARG A 146 -3.60 -17.01 -7.61
C ARG A 146 -2.45 -17.92 -7.98
N THR A 147 -1.70 -17.54 -9.01
CA THR A 147 -0.55 -18.32 -9.51
C THR A 147 0.54 -18.42 -8.45
N GLU A 148 0.89 -17.29 -7.84
CA GLU A 148 1.92 -17.26 -6.80
C GLU A 148 1.50 -18.04 -5.54
N ARG A 149 0.24 -17.97 -5.15
CA ARG A 149 -0.29 -18.83 -4.06
C ARG A 149 -0.19 -20.31 -4.39
N SER A 150 -0.45 -20.69 -5.62
CA SER A 150 -0.32 -22.10 -6.06
C SER A 150 1.15 -22.53 -6.00
N ARG A 151 2.07 -21.69 -6.44
CA ARG A 151 3.52 -21.93 -6.36
C ARG A 151 3.98 -22.12 -4.92
N LEU A 152 3.60 -21.21 -4.02
CA LEU A 152 3.98 -21.28 -2.61
C LEU A 152 3.42 -22.55 -1.92
N ARG A 153 2.23 -22.99 -2.27
CA ARG A 153 1.67 -24.24 -1.73
C ARG A 153 2.45 -25.46 -2.20
N MET A 154 2.85 -25.50 -3.46
CA MET A 154 3.64 -26.62 -4.00
C MET A 154 5.06 -26.66 -3.44
N SER A 155 5.62 -25.55 -3.02
CA SER A 155 6.96 -25.48 -2.43
C SER A 155 6.99 -25.83 -0.93
N GLN A 156 5.83 -26.03 -0.26
CA GLN A 156 5.79 -26.46 1.13
C GLN A 156 6.07 -27.98 1.23
N PRO A 157 7.15 -28.39 1.91
CA PRO A 157 7.44 -29.81 2.09
C PRO A 157 6.38 -30.42 3.03
N GLY A 158 5.59 -31.36 2.51
CA GLY A 158 4.63 -32.17 3.29
C GLY A 158 3.18 -32.16 2.85
N LEU A 159 2.78 -31.36 1.86
CA LEU A 159 1.46 -31.46 1.25
C LEU A 159 1.49 -32.36 0.04
N THR A 160 1.19 -33.66 0.22
CA THR A 160 0.96 -34.57 -0.90
C THR A 160 -0.32 -34.16 -1.65
N PRO A 161 -0.40 -34.34 -3.00
CA PRO A 161 -1.57 -33.98 -3.81
C PRO A 161 -2.91 -34.57 -3.31
N LEU A 162 -2.87 -35.63 -2.52
CA LEU A 162 -4.04 -36.31 -1.95
C LEU A 162 -4.75 -35.50 -0.84
N GLN A 163 -4.08 -34.54 -0.20
CA GLN A 163 -4.70 -33.73 0.88
C GLN A 163 -5.44 -32.51 0.36
N LEU A 164 -5.23 -32.13 -0.90
CA LEU A 164 -5.91 -31.00 -1.54
C LEU A 164 -7.35 -31.34 -1.97
N THR A 165 -7.68 -32.64 -2.15
CA THR A 165 -9.01 -33.09 -2.57
C THR A 165 -9.90 -33.55 -1.40
N GLY A 166 -9.36 -33.67 -0.19
CA GLY A 166 -10.04 -34.27 0.98
C GLY A 166 -10.99 -33.36 1.76
N LYS A 167 -11.22 -32.11 1.37
CA LYS A 167 -12.07 -31.14 2.11
C LYS A 167 -13.37 -30.76 1.43
N LEU A 168 -13.85 -31.60 0.51
CA LEU A 168 -15.10 -31.39 -0.22
C LEU A 168 -16.20 -32.43 0.09
N VAL A 169 -16.10 -33.13 1.20
CA VAL A 169 -17.18 -34.02 1.67
C VAL A 169 -17.33 -33.89 3.19
N ARG A 170 -18.17 -32.96 3.63
CA ARG A 170 -19.18 -33.09 4.70
C ARG A 170 -19.97 -31.82 4.86
#